data_7b3a2b58bf910781e9849291e7827cde
#
_entry.id   7b3a2b58bf910781e9849291e7827cde
#
_cell.length_a   1.000
_cell.length_b   1.000
_cell.length_c   1.000
_cell.angle_alpha   90.00
_cell.angle_beta   90.00
_cell.angle_gamma   90.00
#
_symmetry.space_group_name_H-M   'P 1'
#
loop_
_entity.id
_entity.type
_entity.pdbx_description
1 polymer ?
#
loop_
_entity_poly.entity_id
_entity_poly.type
_entity_poly.pdbx_seq_one_letter_code
_entity_poly.pdbx_strand_id
1 'polypeptide(L)'
;MFSKKILSIAILFCYVVSQVLSYLGYIQRGSVYASGESKNTYSNLVAVLVDERVYPKIENELKIPYSIEAEEALLGSIFIKPDAISEIIEVITPADFYKNNYRIIFEEMLKAYNMGKIIDTLLIVEALKKSEKLEEVGGEDIIYDLIDVVSTAANAVNYAYVIKEKSIQRQLIDTGEKITRMAYRGYDEVDTMLDKAESMIFKIAEAKQKKDVVSLNELAGMKISSLDEMSKYKGGIRGISSGFSKYDALTSGFHGSDLIILAARPAMGKTAFALNLALNVAKTGKHVLVYSLEMGNEQLFDRLLSIESKIKLSAIKDGTLKDADYTDLGNGMGRLAELPLYISDSSSVNILEIKAVARRLKAEGKLDFMMIDYLQLINPTAGSKKSREQEISEISRSLKIIAKELNIPIVTLSQLSRSVEQRTDKRPILSDLRESGAIEQDADMVMFLYREKYYNKDNNMQQPGDNSNSGIPNKYTQSQQQKSDDDELEKVEVIIGKHRSGPTGTIILGFRPGYQQFVNVIDDDELARHSQ
;
A
#
# COMPACT_ATOMS: atom_id res chain seq x y z
N MET A 1 28.47 9.29 -23.71
CA MET A 1 27.60 8.79 -22.61
C MET A 1 26.14 8.59 -23.01
N PHE A 2 25.65 9.24 -24.04
CA PHE A 2 24.28 9.14 -24.57
C PHE A 2 23.91 7.79 -25.21
N SER A 3 24.87 7.09 -25.78
CA SER A 3 24.64 5.84 -26.55
C SER A 3 24.22 4.63 -25.70
N LYS A 4 24.65 4.53 -24.43
CA LYS A 4 24.29 3.38 -23.56
C LYS A 4 22.87 3.43 -22.99
N LYS A 5 22.32 4.62 -22.72
CA LYS A 5 20.94 4.76 -22.22
C LYS A 5 19.89 4.48 -23.30
N ILE A 6 20.15 4.91 -24.54
CA ILE A 6 19.25 4.62 -25.69
C ILE A 6 19.24 3.11 -25.96
N LEU A 7 20.38 2.45 -25.86
CA LEU A 7 20.48 1.00 -26.04
C LEU A 7 19.71 0.22 -24.96
N SER A 8 19.74 0.68 -23.69
CA SER A 8 18.97 0.06 -22.59
C SER A 8 17.46 0.21 -22.76
N ILE A 9 16.98 1.36 -23.26
CA ILE A 9 15.56 1.59 -23.53
C ILE A 9 15.08 0.74 -24.71
N ALA A 10 15.89 0.61 -25.75
CA ALA A 10 15.58 -0.25 -26.89
C ALA A 10 15.52 -1.75 -26.49
N ILE A 11 16.41 -2.20 -25.62
CA ILE A 11 16.42 -3.57 -25.10
C ILE A 11 15.18 -3.83 -24.22
N LEU A 12 14.79 -2.88 -23.38
CA LEU A 12 13.58 -3.00 -22.55
C LEU A 12 12.32 -3.04 -23.41
N PHE A 13 12.26 -2.21 -24.46
CA PHE A 13 11.15 -2.20 -25.42
C PHE A 13 11.06 -3.52 -26.19
N CYS A 14 12.16 -4.05 -26.67
CA CYS A 14 12.20 -5.37 -27.34
C CYS A 14 11.82 -6.51 -26.41
N TYR A 15 12.17 -6.47 -25.13
CA TYR A 15 11.79 -7.46 -24.14
C TYR A 15 10.29 -7.43 -23.87
N VAL A 16 9.68 -6.25 -23.70
CA VAL A 16 8.25 -6.08 -23.51
C VAL A 16 7.45 -6.55 -24.74
N VAL A 17 7.90 -6.20 -25.94
CA VAL A 17 7.27 -6.63 -27.20
C VAL A 17 7.38 -8.15 -27.37
N SER A 18 8.52 -8.76 -27.05
CA SER A 18 8.69 -10.22 -27.07
C SER A 18 7.77 -10.96 -26.08
N GLN A 19 7.56 -10.41 -24.89
CA GLN A 19 6.61 -10.97 -23.91
C GLN A 19 5.16 -10.86 -24.40
N VAL A 20 4.78 -9.73 -25.01
CA VAL A 20 3.44 -9.52 -25.56
C VAL A 20 3.18 -10.47 -26.75
N LEU A 21 4.15 -10.65 -27.65
CA LEU A 21 4.03 -11.58 -28.78
C LEU A 21 4.01 -13.06 -28.34
N SER A 22 4.72 -13.41 -27.27
CA SER A 22 4.65 -14.73 -26.64
C SER A 22 3.28 -15.00 -26.00
N TYR A 23 2.67 -13.98 -25.41
CA TYR A 23 1.35 -14.07 -24.79
C TYR A 23 0.21 -14.17 -25.83
N LEU A 24 0.42 -13.60 -27.01
CA LEU A 24 -0.53 -13.66 -28.12
C LEU A 24 -0.41 -14.95 -28.96
N GLY A 25 0.44 -15.90 -28.57
CA GLY A 25 0.57 -17.20 -29.26
C GLY A 25 1.26 -17.15 -30.62
N TYR A 26 1.87 -16.03 -30.98
CA TYR A 26 2.56 -15.86 -32.29
C TYR A 26 3.98 -16.38 -32.34
N ILE A 27 4.56 -16.83 -31.21
CA ILE A 27 5.89 -17.45 -31.17
C ILE A 27 5.75 -18.87 -30.63
N GLN A 28 5.66 -19.86 -31.51
CA GLN A 28 5.90 -21.26 -31.17
C GLN A 28 7.37 -21.41 -30.73
N ARG A 29 7.57 -22.13 -29.60
CA ARG A 29 8.89 -22.46 -29.04
C ARG A 29 9.73 -23.20 -30.07
N GLY A 30 10.58 -22.46 -30.79
CA GLY A 30 11.67 -23.01 -31.56
C GLY A 30 12.98 -22.77 -30.80
N SER A 31 13.67 -23.82 -30.40
CA SER A 31 14.97 -23.79 -29.77
C SER A 31 15.98 -23.09 -30.68
N VAL A 32 16.47 -21.93 -30.27
CA VAL A 32 17.61 -21.30 -30.94
C VAL A 32 18.87 -21.74 -30.25
N TYR A 33 19.61 -22.63 -30.88
CA TYR A 33 21.00 -22.93 -30.51
C TYR A 33 21.88 -21.73 -30.93
N ALA A 34 22.53 -21.13 -29.94
CA ALA A 34 23.50 -20.07 -30.17
C ALA A 34 24.81 -20.67 -30.68
N SER A 35 25.14 -20.46 -31.97
CA SER A 35 26.48 -20.54 -32.51
C SER A 35 26.90 -19.16 -33.01
N GLY A 36 27.87 -18.63 -32.38
CA GLY A 36 28.86 -17.60 -32.63
C GLY A 36 28.74 -16.69 -33.86
N GLU A 37 27.73 -15.79 -33.96
CA GLU A 37 27.80 -14.60 -34.83
C GLU A 37 26.78 -13.56 -34.34
N SER A 38 27.17 -12.80 -33.30
CA SER A 38 26.23 -11.94 -32.55
C SER A 38 26.03 -10.51 -33.11
N LYS A 39 26.53 -10.19 -34.29
CA LYS A 39 26.37 -8.83 -34.87
C LYS A 39 25.25 -8.69 -35.92
N ASN A 40 24.83 -9.76 -36.55
CA ASN A 40 23.83 -9.70 -37.62
C ASN A 40 22.39 -9.96 -37.17
N THR A 41 22.20 -10.58 -36.02
CA THR A 41 20.85 -10.95 -35.53
C THR A 41 20.01 -9.73 -35.10
N TYR A 42 20.67 -8.72 -34.55
CA TYR A 42 19.96 -7.49 -34.13
C TYR A 42 19.57 -6.59 -35.33
N SER A 43 20.40 -6.54 -36.36
CA SER A 43 20.08 -5.81 -37.61
C SER A 43 18.86 -6.44 -38.31
N ASN A 44 18.77 -7.76 -38.32
CA ASN A 44 17.64 -8.45 -38.95
C ASN A 44 16.35 -8.36 -38.14
N LEU A 45 16.41 -8.33 -36.80
CA LEU A 45 15.22 -8.12 -35.96
C LEU A 45 14.67 -6.69 -36.08
N VAL A 46 15.56 -5.69 -36.13
CA VAL A 46 15.18 -4.29 -36.39
C VAL A 46 14.64 -4.12 -37.79
N ALA A 47 15.23 -4.81 -38.80
CA ALA A 47 14.74 -4.77 -40.19
C ALA A 47 13.36 -5.43 -40.36
N VAL A 48 13.03 -6.47 -39.58
CA VAL A 48 11.69 -7.08 -39.55
C VAL A 48 10.68 -6.17 -38.87
N LEU A 49 11.09 -5.40 -37.87
CA LEU A 49 10.23 -4.45 -37.15
C LEU A 49 10.01 -3.13 -37.94
N VAL A 50 10.89 -2.83 -38.91
CA VAL A 50 10.83 -1.64 -39.76
C VAL A 50 10.45 -2.01 -41.22
N ASP A 51 10.08 -3.27 -41.49
CA ASP A 51 9.57 -3.64 -42.84
C ASP A 51 8.24 -2.93 -43.08
N GLU A 52 8.28 -1.90 -43.90
CA GLU A 52 7.13 -1.10 -44.35
C GLU A 52 5.95 -1.94 -44.90
N ARG A 53 6.19 -3.23 -45.15
CA ARG A 53 5.12 -4.17 -45.56
C ARG A 53 4.34 -4.75 -44.39
N VAL A 54 4.85 -4.68 -43.18
CA VAL A 54 4.16 -5.13 -41.93
C VAL A 54 3.41 -3.96 -41.30
N TYR A 55 4.00 -2.75 -41.29
CA TYR A 55 3.41 -1.54 -40.72
C TYR A 55 2.06 -1.14 -41.39
N PRO A 56 1.92 -1.14 -42.72
CA PRO A 56 0.64 -0.76 -43.34
C PRO A 56 -0.51 -1.71 -43.07
N LYS A 57 -0.22 -3.00 -42.77
CA LYS A 57 -1.26 -3.98 -42.41
C LYS A 57 -1.79 -3.73 -40.97
N ILE A 58 -0.91 -3.31 -40.06
CA ILE A 58 -1.33 -2.98 -38.67
C ILE A 58 -2.14 -1.67 -38.68
N GLU A 59 -1.71 -0.65 -39.39
CA GLU A 59 -2.41 0.64 -39.49
C GLU A 59 -3.80 0.53 -40.10
N ASN A 60 -3.99 -0.34 -41.10
CA ASN A 60 -5.28 -0.56 -41.76
C ASN A 60 -6.25 -1.43 -40.91
N GLU A 61 -5.79 -2.11 -39.87
CA GLU A 61 -6.59 -2.93 -38.94
C GLU A 61 -6.87 -2.26 -37.59
N LEU A 62 -6.24 -1.12 -37.29
CA LEU A 62 -6.47 -0.39 -36.03
C LEU A 62 -7.80 0.36 -36.07
N LYS A 63 -8.88 -0.34 -35.73
CA LYS A 63 -10.19 0.26 -35.51
C LYS A 63 -10.36 0.64 -34.06
N ILE A 64 -10.95 1.82 -33.82
CA ILE A 64 -11.33 2.22 -32.45
C ILE A 64 -12.28 1.15 -31.89
N PRO A 65 -12.03 0.61 -30.68
CA PRO A 65 -12.87 -0.44 -30.12
C PRO A 65 -14.27 0.07 -29.77
N TYR A 66 -15.30 -0.53 -30.35
CA TYR A 66 -16.71 -0.29 -30.04
C TYR A 66 -17.55 -1.55 -30.33
N SER A 67 -18.77 -1.57 -29.82
CA SER A 67 -19.81 -2.52 -30.20
C SER A 67 -21.14 -1.79 -30.20
N ILE A 68 -21.58 -1.41 -31.41
CA ILE A 68 -22.85 -0.72 -31.61
C ILE A 68 -24.00 -1.64 -31.23
N GLU A 69 -23.90 -2.91 -31.61
CA GLU A 69 -24.90 -3.93 -31.32
C GLU A 69 -25.11 -4.11 -29.79
N ALA A 70 -24.04 -4.01 -29.00
CA ALA A 70 -24.16 -4.08 -27.54
C ALA A 70 -24.80 -2.81 -26.94
N GLU A 71 -24.50 -1.62 -27.52
CA GLU A 71 -25.10 -0.36 -27.08
C GLU A 71 -26.61 -0.32 -27.40
N GLU A 72 -27.01 -0.74 -28.58
CA GLU A 72 -28.40 -0.86 -29.00
C GLU A 72 -29.17 -1.88 -28.14
N ALA A 73 -28.59 -3.07 -27.99
CA ALA A 73 -29.20 -4.13 -27.20
C ALA A 73 -29.35 -3.75 -25.72
N LEU A 74 -28.39 -2.99 -25.15
CA LEU A 74 -28.49 -2.50 -23.80
C LEU A 74 -29.66 -1.54 -23.61
N LEU A 75 -29.74 -0.51 -24.47
CA LEU A 75 -30.80 0.50 -24.40
C LEU A 75 -32.19 -0.13 -24.64
N GLY A 76 -32.30 -1.02 -25.61
CA GLY A 76 -33.53 -1.79 -25.87
C GLY A 76 -33.92 -2.65 -24.65
N SER A 77 -32.95 -3.30 -24.01
CA SER A 77 -33.19 -4.08 -22.77
C SER A 77 -33.74 -3.25 -21.62
N ILE A 78 -33.27 -1.99 -21.47
CA ILE A 78 -33.79 -1.07 -20.45
C ILE A 78 -35.23 -0.65 -20.75
N PHE A 79 -35.60 -0.43 -22.02
CA PHE A 79 -37.00 -0.14 -22.36
C PHE A 79 -37.92 -1.34 -22.10
N ILE A 80 -37.45 -2.58 -22.35
CA ILE A 80 -38.25 -3.80 -22.07
C ILE A 80 -38.38 -4.03 -20.57
N LYS A 81 -37.29 -3.84 -19.79
CA LYS A 81 -37.26 -4.04 -18.34
C LYS A 81 -36.56 -2.86 -17.65
N PRO A 82 -37.29 -1.78 -17.30
CA PRO A 82 -36.72 -0.58 -16.69
C PRO A 82 -35.90 -0.82 -15.42
N ASP A 83 -36.27 -1.82 -14.61
CA ASP A 83 -35.58 -2.14 -13.36
C ASP A 83 -34.13 -2.60 -13.57
N ALA A 84 -33.80 -3.10 -14.77
CA ALA A 84 -32.45 -3.51 -15.10
C ALA A 84 -31.43 -2.37 -15.02
N ILE A 85 -31.88 -1.11 -15.13
CA ILE A 85 -31.01 0.06 -15.05
C ILE A 85 -30.24 0.10 -13.71
N SER A 86 -30.83 -0.37 -12.62
CA SER A 86 -30.20 -0.40 -11.29
C SER A 86 -28.90 -1.22 -11.26
N GLU A 87 -28.83 -2.33 -12.00
CA GLU A 87 -27.65 -3.18 -12.11
C GLU A 87 -26.66 -2.61 -13.14
N ILE A 88 -27.17 -2.00 -14.21
CA ILE A 88 -26.38 -1.44 -15.32
C ILE A 88 -25.55 -0.24 -14.87
N ILE A 89 -26.10 0.65 -14.04
CA ILE A 89 -25.38 1.84 -13.51
C ILE A 89 -24.20 1.50 -12.63
N GLU A 90 -24.15 0.28 -12.07
CA GLU A 90 -22.99 -0.21 -11.33
C GLU A 90 -21.81 -0.55 -12.25
N VAL A 91 -22.08 -0.86 -13.51
CA VAL A 91 -21.09 -1.32 -14.49
C VAL A 91 -20.61 -0.19 -15.38
N ILE A 92 -21.53 0.61 -15.93
CA ILE A 92 -21.24 1.64 -16.93
C ILE A 92 -21.79 3.02 -16.55
N THR A 93 -21.18 4.03 -17.18
CA THR A 93 -21.58 5.43 -17.13
C THR A 93 -21.91 5.91 -18.55
N PRO A 94 -22.60 7.04 -18.73
CA PRO A 94 -22.85 7.61 -20.07
C PRO A 94 -21.56 7.81 -20.89
N ALA A 95 -20.45 8.11 -20.25
CA ALA A 95 -19.16 8.30 -20.92
C ALA A 95 -18.57 7.01 -21.54
N ASP A 96 -19.10 5.85 -21.18
CA ASP A 96 -18.65 4.56 -21.70
C ASP A 96 -19.22 4.25 -23.10
N PHE A 97 -20.27 4.94 -23.54
CA PHE A 97 -20.84 4.79 -24.88
C PHE A 97 -19.94 5.35 -25.97
N TYR A 98 -19.87 4.69 -27.10
CA TYR A 98 -19.14 5.14 -28.27
C TYR A 98 -19.97 6.12 -29.10
N LYS A 99 -21.25 5.77 -29.40
CA LYS A 99 -22.15 6.65 -30.12
C LYS A 99 -22.73 7.74 -29.22
N ASN A 100 -22.58 8.99 -29.64
CA ASN A 100 -23.08 10.15 -28.90
C ASN A 100 -24.60 10.13 -28.72
N ASN A 101 -25.36 9.71 -29.75
CA ASN A 101 -26.81 9.59 -29.66
C ASN A 101 -27.24 8.58 -28.57
N TYR A 102 -26.60 7.43 -28.44
CA TYR A 102 -26.92 6.43 -27.43
C TYR A 102 -26.50 6.90 -26.01
N ARG A 103 -25.39 7.65 -25.94
CA ARG A 103 -25.00 8.30 -24.69
C ARG A 103 -26.10 9.26 -24.20
N ILE A 104 -26.64 10.09 -25.08
CA ILE A 104 -27.69 11.06 -24.74
C ILE A 104 -28.96 10.35 -24.29
N ILE A 105 -29.38 9.28 -24.97
CA ILE A 105 -30.54 8.48 -24.58
C ILE A 105 -30.33 7.91 -23.18
N PHE A 106 -29.16 7.32 -22.91
CA PHE A 106 -28.85 6.75 -21.60
C PHE A 106 -28.80 7.82 -20.50
N GLU A 107 -28.29 9.04 -20.80
CA GLU A 107 -28.33 10.17 -19.87
C GLU A 107 -29.75 10.55 -19.48
N GLU A 108 -30.70 10.58 -20.43
CA GLU A 108 -32.11 10.88 -20.12
C GLU A 108 -32.79 9.74 -19.34
N MET A 109 -32.47 8.46 -19.65
CA MET A 109 -32.92 7.32 -18.85
C MET A 109 -32.43 7.41 -17.40
N LEU A 110 -31.15 7.77 -17.19
CA LEU A 110 -30.58 7.97 -15.86
C LEU A 110 -31.25 9.12 -15.11
N LYS A 111 -31.55 10.23 -15.76
CA LYS A 111 -32.28 11.34 -15.15
C LYS A 111 -33.68 10.90 -14.71
N ALA A 112 -34.40 10.16 -15.56
CA ALA A 112 -35.71 9.62 -15.23
C ALA A 112 -35.63 8.68 -14.01
N TYR A 113 -34.68 7.75 -13.99
CA TYR A 113 -34.42 6.84 -12.89
C TYR A 113 -34.13 7.58 -11.57
N ASN A 114 -33.21 8.55 -11.59
CA ASN A 114 -32.81 9.32 -10.41
C ASN A 114 -33.96 10.18 -9.86
N MET A 115 -34.92 10.56 -10.70
CA MET A 115 -36.14 11.28 -10.31
C MET A 115 -37.29 10.34 -9.85
N GLY A 116 -37.05 9.02 -9.83
CA GLY A 116 -38.08 8.02 -9.51
C GLY A 116 -39.19 7.93 -10.55
N LYS A 117 -38.93 8.35 -11.80
CA LYS A 117 -39.89 8.28 -12.89
C LYS A 117 -39.75 6.96 -13.62
N ILE A 118 -40.85 6.52 -14.24
CA ILE A 118 -40.86 5.33 -15.08
C ILE A 118 -40.04 5.61 -16.34
N ILE A 119 -39.18 4.67 -16.74
CA ILE A 119 -38.48 4.71 -18.02
C ILE A 119 -39.40 4.06 -19.04
N ASP A 120 -40.04 4.90 -19.85
CA ASP A 120 -40.93 4.53 -20.93
C ASP A 120 -40.53 5.28 -22.16
N THR A 121 -40.73 4.69 -23.33
CA THR A 121 -40.34 5.24 -24.62
C THR A 121 -40.91 6.63 -24.86
N LEU A 122 -42.22 6.79 -24.60
CA LEU A 122 -42.93 8.06 -24.83
C LEU A 122 -42.37 9.14 -23.89
N LEU A 123 -42.10 8.79 -22.61
CA LEU A 123 -41.60 9.74 -21.63
C LEU A 123 -40.15 10.16 -21.94
N ILE A 124 -39.31 9.26 -22.45
CA ILE A 124 -37.95 9.59 -22.90
C ILE A 124 -37.97 10.48 -24.15
N VAL A 125 -38.84 10.20 -25.13
CA VAL A 125 -39.03 11.07 -26.31
C VAL A 125 -39.43 12.48 -25.87
N GLU A 126 -40.42 12.61 -24.97
CA GLU A 126 -40.84 13.91 -24.46
C GLU A 126 -39.74 14.64 -23.66
N ALA A 127 -38.93 13.90 -22.89
CA ALA A 127 -37.78 14.46 -22.18
C ALA A 127 -36.70 14.99 -23.16
N LEU A 128 -36.43 14.24 -24.25
CA LEU A 128 -35.51 14.66 -25.32
C LEU A 128 -36.03 15.86 -26.10
N LYS A 129 -37.35 15.94 -26.40
CA LYS A 129 -37.98 17.13 -26.99
C LYS A 129 -37.81 18.36 -26.10
N LYS A 130 -38.08 18.21 -24.80
CA LYS A 130 -37.96 19.30 -23.83
C LYS A 130 -36.52 19.78 -23.61
N SER A 131 -35.53 18.90 -23.78
CA SER A 131 -34.13 19.24 -23.71
C SER A 131 -33.52 19.67 -25.05
N GLU A 132 -34.32 19.79 -26.10
CA GLU A 132 -33.92 20.14 -27.46
C GLU A 132 -32.87 19.19 -28.07
N LYS A 133 -32.82 17.94 -27.61
CA LYS A 133 -31.82 16.93 -28.02
C LYS A 133 -32.36 15.86 -28.96
N LEU A 134 -33.66 15.88 -29.29
CA LEU A 134 -34.29 14.85 -30.09
C LEU A 134 -33.67 14.75 -31.51
N GLU A 135 -33.40 15.87 -32.16
CA GLU A 135 -32.76 15.90 -33.47
C GLU A 135 -31.31 15.38 -33.44
N GLU A 136 -30.58 15.68 -32.36
CA GLU A 136 -29.21 15.19 -32.16
C GLU A 136 -29.17 13.68 -31.98
N VAL A 137 -30.19 13.10 -31.39
CA VAL A 137 -30.32 11.65 -31.23
C VAL A 137 -30.65 10.97 -32.53
N GLY A 138 -31.29 11.68 -33.48
CA GLY A 138 -31.71 11.17 -34.79
C GLY A 138 -33.21 10.95 -34.93
N GLY A 139 -34.00 11.62 -34.08
CA GLY A 139 -35.47 11.57 -34.11
C GLY A 139 -36.09 10.48 -33.25
N GLU A 140 -37.43 10.38 -33.35
CA GLU A 140 -38.21 9.43 -32.55
C GLU A 140 -37.99 7.98 -33.01
N ASP A 141 -37.79 7.78 -34.33
CA ASP A 141 -37.69 6.45 -34.94
C ASP A 141 -36.58 5.60 -34.35
N ILE A 142 -35.42 6.22 -34.07
CA ILE A 142 -34.29 5.50 -33.45
C ILE A 142 -34.68 4.91 -32.06
N ILE A 143 -35.50 5.61 -31.30
CA ILE A 143 -35.88 5.15 -29.96
C ILE A 143 -36.83 3.94 -30.05
N TYR A 144 -37.72 3.93 -31.07
CA TYR A 144 -38.57 2.78 -31.34
C TYR A 144 -37.78 1.60 -31.90
N ASP A 145 -36.84 1.83 -32.82
CA ASP A 145 -35.98 0.79 -33.38
C ASP A 145 -35.16 0.06 -32.29
N LEU A 146 -34.71 0.76 -31.23
CA LEU A 146 -33.96 0.14 -30.13
C LEU A 146 -34.73 -0.99 -29.41
N ILE A 147 -36.06 -0.92 -29.36
CA ILE A 147 -36.88 -1.95 -28.73
C ILE A 147 -36.92 -3.21 -29.58
N ASP A 148 -36.90 -3.05 -30.89
CA ASP A 148 -36.99 -4.17 -31.82
C ASP A 148 -35.68 -4.96 -31.95
N VAL A 149 -34.55 -4.38 -31.50
CA VAL A 149 -33.23 -5.04 -31.51
C VAL A 149 -33.17 -6.26 -30.59
N VAL A 150 -33.92 -6.25 -29.49
CA VAL A 150 -33.86 -7.33 -28.51
C VAL A 150 -35.23 -7.87 -28.13
N SER A 151 -35.33 -9.19 -28.06
CA SER A 151 -36.56 -9.88 -27.62
C SER A 151 -36.64 -10.10 -26.11
N THR A 152 -35.56 -9.88 -25.36
CA THR A 152 -35.51 -10.12 -23.91
C THR A 152 -34.42 -9.28 -23.25
N ALA A 153 -34.71 -8.81 -22.04
CA ALA A 153 -33.75 -8.06 -21.22
C ALA A 153 -32.81 -8.95 -20.37
N ALA A 154 -32.85 -10.26 -20.54
CA ALA A 154 -32.09 -11.20 -19.68
C ALA A 154 -30.55 -10.97 -19.72
N ASN A 155 -30.03 -10.43 -20.82
CA ASN A 155 -28.59 -10.22 -21.02
C ASN A 155 -28.14 -8.76 -20.84
N ALA A 156 -28.99 -7.87 -20.32
CA ALA A 156 -28.69 -6.44 -20.23
C ALA A 156 -27.36 -6.14 -19.51
N VAL A 157 -27.09 -6.80 -18.39
CA VAL A 157 -25.84 -6.64 -17.63
C VAL A 157 -24.63 -7.13 -18.42
N ASN A 158 -24.76 -8.20 -19.22
CA ASN A 158 -23.67 -8.69 -20.07
C ASN A 158 -23.33 -7.68 -21.18
N TYR A 159 -24.34 -7.04 -21.77
CA TYR A 159 -24.11 -5.96 -22.75
C TYR A 159 -23.38 -4.77 -22.11
N ALA A 160 -23.72 -4.41 -20.87
CA ALA A 160 -23.01 -3.38 -20.12
C ALA A 160 -21.53 -3.74 -19.92
N TYR A 161 -21.19 -4.99 -19.61
CA TYR A 161 -19.80 -5.42 -19.52
C TYR A 161 -19.04 -5.33 -20.86
N VAL A 162 -19.67 -5.67 -21.98
CA VAL A 162 -19.07 -5.53 -23.32
C VAL A 162 -18.77 -4.06 -23.61
N ILE A 163 -19.73 -3.16 -23.35
CA ILE A 163 -19.54 -1.71 -23.53
C ILE A 163 -18.40 -1.21 -22.65
N LYS A 164 -18.36 -1.65 -21.39
CA LYS A 164 -17.30 -1.28 -20.45
C LYS A 164 -15.91 -1.72 -20.92
N GLU A 165 -15.79 -2.94 -21.40
CA GLU A 165 -14.53 -3.45 -21.96
C GLU A 165 -14.05 -2.59 -23.14
N LYS A 166 -14.94 -2.28 -24.09
CA LYS A 166 -14.61 -1.42 -25.23
C LYS A 166 -14.26 0.00 -24.80
N SER A 167 -14.93 0.55 -23.79
CA SER A 167 -14.62 1.85 -23.19
C SER A 167 -13.22 1.87 -22.59
N ILE A 168 -12.85 0.85 -21.80
CA ILE A 168 -11.49 0.73 -21.22
C ILE A 168 -10.43 0.67 -22.31
N GLN A 169 -10.67 -0.09 -23.39
CA GLN A 169 -9.76 -0.14 -24.53
C GLN A 169 -9.57 1.24 -25.17
N ARG A 170 -10.65 2.03 -25.36
CA ARG A 170 -10.57 3.42 -25.86
C ARG A 170 -9.79 4.33 -24.91
N GLN A 171 -10.03 4.22 -23.62
CA GLN A 171 -9.31 5.01 -22.61
C GLN A 171 -7.81 4.70 -22.60
N LEU A 172 -7.43 3.43 -22.81
CA LEU A 172 -6.02 3.03 -22.93
C LEU A 172 -5.38 3.64 -24.19
N ILE A 173 -6.09 3.63 -25.34
CA ILE A 173 -5.61 4.26 -26.58
C ILE A 173 -5.41 5.76 -26.37
N ASP A 174 -6.42 6.48 -25.87
CA ASP A 174 -6.36 7.93 -25.62
C ASP A 174 -5.23 8.29 -24.64
N THR A 175 -5.06 7.48 -23.59
CA THR A 175 -3.98 7.67 -22.61
C THR A 175 -2.62 7.41 -23.23
N GLY A 176 -2.47 6.36 -24.03
CA GLY A 176 -1.26 6.08 -24.77
C GLY A 176 -0.86 7.22 -25.72
N GLU A 177 -1.83 7.79 -26.45
CA GLU A 177 -1.59 8.98 -27.28
C GLU A 177 -1.16 10.19 -26.45
N LYS A 178 -1.79 10.45 -25.31
CA LYS A 178 -1.42 11.55 -24.42
C LYS A 178 0.00 11.39 -23.89
N ILE A 179 0.38 10.18 -23.47
CA ILE A 179 1.73 9.87 -23.00
C ILE A 179 2.74 10.06 -24.14
N THR A 180 2.43 9.58 -25.34
CA THR A 180 3.28 9.75 -26.52
C THR A 180 3.48 11.22 -26.86
N ARG A 181 2.41 12.02 -26.90
CA ARG A 181 2.48 13.46 -27.15
C ARG A 181 3.28 14.20 -26.08
N MET A 182 3.14 13.80 -24.81
CA MET A 182 3.88 14.37 -23.69
C MET A 182 5.39 14.11 -23.84
N ALA A 183 5.77 12.88 -24.23
CA ALA A 183 7.15 12.50 -24.45
C ALA A 183 7.78 13.29 -25.62
N TYR A 184 7.05 13.49 -26.74
CA TYR A 184 7.54 14.28 -27.86
C TYR A 184 7.71 15.77 -27.54
N ARG A 185 6.89 16.35 -26.66
CA ARG A 185 6.96 17.77 -26.31
C ARG A 185 8.19 18.08 -25.45
N GLY A 186 8.60 17.19 -24.56
CA GLY A 186 9.84 17.29 -23.78
C GLY A 186 10.00 18.50 -22.87
N TYR A 187 8.89 19.16 -22.46
CA TYR A 187 8.94 20.38 -21.64
C TYR A 187 9.10 20.12 -20.15
N ASP A 188 8.74 18.92 -19.69
CA ASP A 188 8.85 18.53 -18.29
C ASP A 188 10.13 17.72 -18.04
N GLU A 189 10.61 17.68 -16.80
CA GLU A 189 11.66 16.76 -16.38
C GLU A 189 11.19 15.31 -16.53
N VAL A 190 12.10 14.40 -16.83
CA VAL A 190 11.80 12.99 -17.12
C VAL A 190 11.01 12.32 -16.00
N ASP A 191 11.40 12.58 -14.74
CA ASP A 191 10.74 12.02 -13.57
C ASP A 191 9.28 12.50 -13.46
N THR A 192 9.05 13.80 -13.70
CA THR A 192 7.70 14.38 -13.73
C THR A 192 6.83 13.79 -14.85
N MET A 193 7.42 13.49 -16.01
CA MET A 193 6.70 12.84 -17.11
C MET A 193 6.32 11.40 -16.76
N LEU A 194 7.22 10.66 -16.11
CA LEU A 194 6.95 9.30 -15.65
C LEU A 194 5.82 9.27 -14.62
N ASP A 195 5.83 10.16 -13.63
CA ASP A 195 4.77 10.27 -12.62
C ASP A 195 3.41 10.58 -13.25
N LYS A 196 3.38 11.50 -14.22
CA LYS A 196 2.14 11.84 -14.95
C LYS A 196 1.62 10.64 -15.75
N ALA A 197 2.51 9.93 -16.45
CA ALA A 197 2.13 8.74 -17.23
C ALA A 197 1.58 7.63 -16.34
N GLU A 198 2.24 7.35 -15.22
CA GLU A 198 1.78 6.38 -14.22
C GLU A 198 0.41 6.76 -13.67
N SER A 199 0.22 8.02 -13.27
CA SER A 199 -1.06 8.53 -12.78
C SER A 199 -2.20 8.37 -13.79
N MET A 200 -1.95 8.57 -15.10
CA MET A 200 -2.95 8.42 -16.14
C MET A 200 -3.37 6.95 -16.31
N ILE A 201 -2.41 6.02 -16.34
CA ILE A 201 -2.68 4.58 -16.44
C ILE A 201 -3.42 4.09 -15.20
N PHE A 202 -2.99 4.58 -14.03
CA PHE A 202 -3.57 4.21 -12.75
C PHE A 202 -5.05 4.57 -12.64
N LYS A 203 -5.47 5.75 -13.13
CA LYS A 203 -6.88 6.18 -13.14
C LYS A 203 -7.77 5.20 -13.91
N ILE A 204 -7.27 4.60 -15.00
CA ILE A 204 -8.02 3.59 -15.78
C ILE A 204 -8.18 2.30 -14.96
N ALA A 205 -7.11 1.87 -14.28
CA ALA A 205 -7.13 0.66 -13.44
C ALA A 205 -8.07 0.81 -12.22
N GLU A 206 -8.11 1.99 -11.60
CA GLU A 206 -8.95 2.29 -10.44
C GLU A 206 -10.44 2.33 -10.81
N ALA A 207 -10.78 2.80 -12.00
CA ALA A 207 -12.17 2.81 -12.49
C ALA A 207 -12.78 1.40 -12.64
N LYS A 208 -11.97 0.34 -12.63
CA LYS A 208 -12.41 -1.07 -12.75
C LYS A 208 -12.89 -1.67 -11.42
N GLN A 209 -12.58 -1.06 -10.25
CA GLN A 209 -12.78 -1.67 -8.92
C GLN A 209 -13.93 -1.04 -8.11
N LYS A 210 -15.14 -0.93 -8.62
CA LYS A 210 -16.28 -0.56 -7.78
C LYS A 210 -17.23 -1.74 -7.56
N LYS A 211 -16.97 -2.54 -6.52
CA LYS A 211 -18.02 -3.25 -5.77
C LYS A 211 -18.01 -2.67 -4.35
N ASP A 212 -18.66 -1.52 -4.16
CA ASP A 212 -18.68 -0.84 -2.86
C ASP A 212 -19.83 -1.29 -1.96
N VAL A 213 -20.81 -2.06 -2.47
CA VAL A 213 -21.98 -2.52 -1.72
C VAL A 213 -22.08 -4.04 -1.81
N VAL A 214 -22.03 -4.71 -0.68
CA VAL A 214 -22.18 -6.16 -0.54
C VAL A 214 -23.40 -6.43 0.33
N SER A 215 -24.28 -7.32 -0.08
CA SER A 215 -25.48 -7.67 0.70
C SER A 215 -25.10 -8.41 2.00
N LEU A 216 -25.92 -8.25 3.06
CA LEU A 216 -25.71 -9.00 4.30
C LEU A 216 -25.78 -10.51 4.09
N ASN A 217 -26.54 -10.97 3.11
CA ASN A 217 -26.64 -12.39 2.78
C ASN A 217 -25.33 -12.96 2.23
N GLU A 218 -24.67 -12.22 1.31
CA GLU A 218 -23.33 -12.59 0.81
C GLU A 218 -22.28 -12.56 1.93
N LEU A 219 -22.30 -11.51 2.77
CA LEU A 219 -21.41 -11.42 3.93
C LEU A 219 -21.62 -12.57 4.92
N ALA A 220 -22.88 -12.99 5.16
CA ALA A 220 -23.20 -14.13 6.03
C ALA A 220 -22.61 -15.42 5.47
N GLY A 221 -22.75 -15.67 4.15
CA GLY A 221 -22.15 -16.84 3.48
C GLY A 221 -20.63 -16.89 3.62
N MET A 222 -19.95 -15.76 3.34
CA MET A 222 -18.50 -15.64 3.52
C MET A 222 -18.07 -15.85 4.97
N LYS A 223 -18.87 -15.34 5.93
CA LYS A 223 -18.56 -15.46 7.36
C LYS A 223 -18.69 -16.88 7.89
N ILE A 224 -19.70 -17.60 7.46
CA ILE A 224 -19.88 -19.02 7.84
C ILE A 224 -18.66 -19.84 7.40
N SER A 225 -18.22 -19.69 6.14
CA SER A 225 -17.03 -20.38 5.63
C SER A 225 -15.77 -20.04 6.45
N SER A 226 -15.60 -18.75 6.82
CA SER A 226 -14.46 -18.33 7.64
C SER A 226 -14.53 -18.85 9.08
N LEU A 227 -15.73 -19.00 9.66
CA LEU A 227 -15.92 -19.57 11.00
C LEU A 227 -15.61 -21.07 11.03
N ASP A 228 -15.96 -21.82 9.98
CA ASP A 228 -15.62 -23.24 9.85
C ASP A 228 -14.11 -23.46 9.76
N GLU A 229 -13.40 -22.58 9.03
CA GLU A 229 -11.93 -22.62 9.02
C GLU A 229 -11.35 -22.28 10.39
N MET A 230 -11.88 -21.27 11.08
CA MET A 230 -11.44 -20.88 12.42
C MET A 230 -11.68 -21.95 13.48
N SER A 231 -12.76 -22.72 13.35
CA SER A 231 -13.06 -23.81 14.30
C SER A 231 -12.02 -24.94 14.28
N LYS A 232 -11.31 -25.10 13.15
CA LYS A 232 -10.21 -26.06 12.98
C LYS A 232 -8.93 -25.63 13.68
N TYR A 233 -8.76 -24.32 13.93
CA TYR A 233 -7.60 -23.73 14.63
C TYR A 233 -7.95 -23.40 16.08
N LYS A 234 -8.14 -24.41 16.93
CA LYS A 234 -8.38 -24.21 18.38
C LYS A 234 -7.18 -23.51 19.03
N GLY A 235 -7.34 -22.24 19.43
CA GLY A 235 -6.39 -21.47 20.24
C GLY A 235 -5.33 -20.67 19.49
N GLY A 236 -5.44 -20.48 18.16
CA GLY A 236 -4.51 -19.68 17.38
C GLY A 236 -4.81 -18.17 17.40
N ILE A 237 -3.77 -17.36 17.21
CA ILE A 237 -3.88 -15.92 17.00
C ILE A 237 -4.59 -15.68 15.67
N ARG A 238 -5.63 -14.82 15.66
CA ARG A 238 -6.44 -14.55 14.44
C ARG A 238 -5.70 -13.72 13.41
N GLY A 239 -4.88 -12.78 13.88
CA GLY A 239 -4.07 -11.89 13.05
C GLY A 239 -2.65 -12.43 12.84
N ILE A 240 -1.79 -11.57 12.32
CA ILE A 240 -0.36 -11.83 12.23
C ILE A 240 0.25 -11.64 13.62
N SER A 241 0.97 -12.64 14.12
CA SER A 241 1.60 -12.57 15.45
C SER A 241 2.68 -11.47 15.50
N SER A 242 2.69 -10.72 16.58
CA SER A 242 3.73 -9.72 16.88
C SER A 242 5.01 -10.35 17.44
N GLY A 243 4.94 -11.61 17.88
CA GLY A 243 6.00 -12.29 18.65
C GLY A 243 6.01 -11.92 20.13
N PHE A 244 5.14 -11.03 20.58
CA PHE A 244 4.97 -10.65 21.98
C PHE A 244 3.66 -11.23 22.52
N SER A 245 3.78 -12.26 23.38
CA SER A 245 2.64 -13.06 23.84
C SER A 245 1.54 -12.23 24.51
N LYS A 246 1.91 -11.27 25.36
CA LYS A 246 0.96 -10.38 26.04
C LYS A 246 0.25 -9.44 25.06
N TYR A 247 0.96 -8.96 24.02
CA TYR A 247 0.37 -8.16 22.96
C TYR A 247 -0.64 -8.98 22.15
N ASP A 248 -0.24 -10.16 21.72
CA ASP A 248 -1.08 -11.04 20.92
C ASP A 248 -2.31 -11.52 21.69
N ALA A 249 -2.17 -11.78 23.00
CA ALA A 249 -3.29 -12.12 23.87
C ALA A 249 -4.33 -10.98 24.00
N LEU A 250 -3.86 -9.72 24.04
CA LEU A 250 -4.72 -8.54 24.16
C LEU A 250 -5.38 -8.15 22.84
N THR A 251 -4.66 -8.25 21.71
CA THR A 251 -5.08 -7.74 20.40
C THR A 251 -5.48 -8.82 19.42
N SER A 252 -5.17 -10.10 19.70
CA SER A 252 -5.25 -11.22 18.75
C SER A 252 -4.32 -11.05 17.53
N GLY A 253 -3.22 -10.30 17.66
CA GLY A 253 -2.23 -10.03 16.62
C GLY A 253 -2.61 -8.82 15.73
N PHE A 254 -1.91 -8.67 14.59
CA PHE A 254 -2.17 -7.62 13.61
C PHE A 254 -3.19 -8.08 12.57
N HIS A 255 -4.25 -7.28 12.38
CA HIS A 255 -5.33 -7.63 11.44
C HIS A 255 -5.18 -6.90 10.11
N GLY A 256 -5.59 -7.55 9.03
CA GLY A 256 -5.67 -6.90 7.72
C GLY A 256 -6.55 -5.66 7.75
N SER A 257 -6.25 -4.68 6.94
CA SER A 257 -6.93 -3.38 6.85
C SER A 257 -6.74 -2.43 8.03
N ASP A 258 -5.96 -2.80 9.07
CA ASP A 258 -5.71 -1.93 10.22
C ASP A 258 -4.57 -0.94 9.95
N LEU A 259 -4.80 0.31 10.32
CA LEU A 259 -3.77 1.33 10.47
C LEU A 259 -3.40 1.45 11.95
N ILE A 260 -2.15 1.14 12.27
CA ILE A 260 -1.62 1.11 13.63
C ILE A 260 -0.58 2.21 13.77
N ILE A 261 -0.74 3.07 14.76
CA ILE A 261 0.21 4.14 15.07
C ILE A 261 1.07 3.71 16.25
N LEU A 262 2.39 3.73 16.06
CA LEU A 262 3.36 3.54 17.12
C LEU A 262 4.01 4.88 17.43
N ALA A 263 3.66 5.48 18.56
CA ALA A 263 4.12 6.82 18.91
C ALA A 263 5.02 6.81 20.15
N ALA A 264 6.07 7.62 20.10
CA ALA A 264 6.98 7.80 21.22
C ALA A 264 7.74 9.14 21.14
N ARG A 265 8.30 9.57 22.28
CA ARG A 265 9.33 10.61 22.28
C ARG A 265 10.65 10.05 21.72
N PRO A 266 11.55 10.92 21.19
CA PRO A 266 12.88 10.50 20.76
C PRO A 266 13.62 9.70 21.86
N ALA A 267 14.47 8.78 21.45
CA ALA A 267 15.28 7.92 22.34
C ALA A 267 14.51 6.90 23.20
N MET A 268 13.17 6.81 23.09
CA MET A 268 12.38 5.77 23.77
C MET A 268 12.52 4.37 23.18
N GLY A 269 13.20 4.22 22.04
CA GLY A 269 13.38 2.94 21.36
C GLY A 269 12.30 2.62 20.32
N LYS A 270 11.61 3.64 19.79
CA LYS A 270 10.53 3.50 18.79
C LYS A 270 10.95 2.65 17.59
N THR A 271 12.02 3.05 16.87
CA THR A 271 12.56 2.31 15.72
C THR A 271 13.05 0.91 16.09
N ALA A 272 13.68 0.76 17.29
CA ALA A 272 14.10 -0.55 17.75
C ALA A 272 12.90 -1.49 17.98
N PHE A 273 11.83 -1.02 18.63
CA PHE A 273 10.61 -1.81 18.83
C PHE A 273 9.97 -2.18 17.50
N ALA A 274 9.88 -1.23 16.58
CA ALA A 274 9.37 -1.44 15.24
C ALA A 274 10.15 -2.53 14.48
N LEU A 275 11.48 -2.48 14.52
CA LEU A 275 12.31 -3.50 13.87
C LEU A 275 12.15 -4.89 14.52
N ASN A 276 11.97 -4.96 15.86
CA ASN A 276 11.66 -6.22 16.53
C ASN A 276 10.31 -6.78 16.06
N LEU A 277 9.28 -5.93 15.90
CA LEU A 277 7.99 -6.35 15.34
C LEU A 277 8.14 -6.87 13.90
N ALA A 278 8.84 -6.11 13.04
CA ALA A 278 9.07 -6.49 11.64
C ALA A 278 9.82 -7.82 11.54
N LEU A 279 10.87 -8.01 12.36
CA LEU A 279 11.65 -9.23 12.42
C LEU A 279 10.81 -10.42 12.90
N ASN A 280 10.02 -10.24 13.95
CA ASN A 280 9.16 -11.28 14.48
C ASN A 280 8.10 -11.70 13.47
N VAL A 281 7.45 -10.73 12.79
CA VAL A 281 6.48 -11.01 11.73
C VAL A 281 7.15 -11.78 10.58
N ALA A 282 8.33 -11.35 10.12
CA ALA A 282 9.06 -12.04 9.04
C ALA A 282 9.44 -13.49 9.43
N LYS A 283 9.79 -13.74 10.69
CA LYS A 283 10.06 -15.09 11.22
C LYS A 283 8.85 -16.04 11.16
N THR A 284 7.64 -15.50 11.09
CA THR A 284 6.44 -16.33 10.84
C THR A 284 6.23 -16.70 9.37
N GLY A 285 7.16 -16.34 8.48
CA GLY A 285 7.07 -16.54 7.03
C GLY A 285 6.19 -15.51 6.30
N LYS A 286 5.79 -14.42 6.97
CA LYS A 286 5.03 -13.34 6.37
C LYS A 286 5.96 -12.32 5.72
N HIS A 287 5.57 -11.86 4.53
CA HIS A 287 6.33 -10.86 3.78
C HIS A 287 6.15 -9.46 4.39
N VAL A 288 7.27 -8.84 4.78
CA VAL A 288 7.31 -7.56 5.48
C VAL A 288 8.01 -6.52 4.62
N LEU A 289 7.39 -5.35 4.43
CA LEU A 289 8.00 -4.18 3.82
C LEU A 289 8.24 -3.11 4.88
N VAL A 290 9.47 -2.65 5.02
CA VAL A 290 9.87 -1.57 5.91
C VAL A 290 10.31 -0.37 5.09
N TYR A 291 9.59 0.75 5.20
CA TYR A 291 10.04 2.04 4.73
C TYR A 291 10.76 2.77 5.86
N SER A 292 12.01 3.10 5.66
CA SER A 292 12.81 3.94 6.56
C SER A 292 13.12 5.26 5.87
N LEU A 293 12.52 6.33 6.39
CA LEU A 293 12.69 7.67 5.85
C LEU A 293 13.74 8.48 6.66
N GLU A 294 14.16 7.95 7.83
CA GLU A 294 15.13 8.60 8.72
C GLU A 294 16.50 7.93 8.68
N MET A 295 16.54 6.62 8.46
CA MET A 295 17.77 5.82 8.57
C MET A 295 18.07 5.05 7.29
N GLY A 296 19.35 5.00 6.90
CA GLY A 296 19.80 4.21 5.74
C GLY A 296 19.72 2.69 5.98
N ASN A 297 19.67 1.94 4.88
CA ASN A 297 19.54 0.48 4.86
C ASN A 297 20.64 -0.22 5.69
N GLU A 298 21.89 0.24 5.61
CA GLU A 298 23.00 -0.34 6.37
C GLU A 298 22.80 -0.22 7.88
N GLN A 299 22.34 0.95 8.35
CA GLN A 299 22.09 1.19 9.77
C GLN A 299 20.94 0.33 10.31
N LEU A 300 19.92 0.07 9.49
CA LEU A 300 18.83 -0.83 9.85
C LEU A 300 19.29 -2.28 9.88
N PHE A 301 20.11 -2.67 8.89
CA PHE A 301 20.68 -4.01 8.82
C PHE A 301 21.55 -4.29 10.06
N ASP A 302 22.43 -3.36 10.46
CA ASP A 302 23.24 -3.47 11.67
C ASP A 302 22.39 -3.70 12.92
N ARG A 303 21.25 -2.99 13.04
CA ARG A 303 20.32 -3.18 14.16
C ARG A 303 19.65 -4.56 14.13
N LEU A 304 19.16 -4.99 12.95
CA LEU A 304 18.59 -6.32 12.78
C LEU A 304 19.62 -7.41 13.09
N LEU A 305 20.86 -7.22 12.65
CA LEU A 305 21.95 -8.13 12.91
C LEU A 305 22.30 -8.19 14.38
N SER A 306 22.33 -7.05 15.09
CA SER A 306 22.53 -7.00 16.53
C SER A 306 21.43 -7.75 17.29
N ILE A 307 20.16 -7.60 16.89
CA ILE A 307 19.03 -8.31 17.47
C ILE A 307 19.16 -9.83 17.27
N GLU A 308 19.52 -10.25 16.04
CA GLU A 308 19.53 -11.66 15.63
C GLU A 308 20.77 -12.42 16.14
N SER A 309 21.94 -11.80 16.08
CA SER A 309 23.21 -12.40 16.52
C SER A 309 23.42 -12.30 18.02
N LYS A 310 22.66 -11.42 18.72
CA LYS A 310 22.85 -11.07 20.13
C LYS A 310 24.24 -10.49 20.42
N ILE A 311 24.76 -9.73 19.46
CA ILE A 311 26.02 -8.97 19.58
C ILE A 311 25.67 -7.50 19.76
N LYS A 312 26.39 -6.81 20.65
CA LYS A 312 26.14 -5.39 20.92
C LYS A 312 26.28 -4.56 19.65
N LEU A 313 25.31 -3.67 19.43
CA LEU A 313 25.31 -2.77 18.27
C LEU A 313 26.57 -1.89 18.22
N SER A 314 27.09 -1.47 19.39
CA SER A 314 28.35 -0.72 19.49
C SER A 314 29.53 -1.54 18.96
N ALA A 315 29.61 -2.83 19.30
CA ALA A 315 30.71 -3.69 18.83
C ALA A 315 30.67 -3.90 17.30
N ILE A 316 29.47 -4.00 16.71
CA ILE A 316 29.30 -4.08 15.26
C ILE A 316 29.76 -2.79 14.59
N LYS A 317 29.35 -1.62 15.11
CA LYS A 317 29.69 -0.31 14.55
C LYS A 317 31.13 0.07 14.70
N ASP A 318 31.73 -0.23 15.85
CA ASP A 318 33.09 0.17 16.18
C ASP A 318 34.13 -0.87 15.70
N GLY A 319 33.67 -2.03 15.18
CA GLY A 319 34.53 -3.13 14.74
C GLY A 319 35.27 -3.81 15.91
N THR A 320 34.80 -3.66 17.16
CA THR A 320 35.44 -4.24 18.37
C THR A 320 34.92 -5.66 18.62
N LEU A 321 34.98 -6.51 17.60
CA LEU A 321 34.49 -7.89 17.63
C LEU A 321 35.56 -8.86 18.13
N LYS A 322 35.14 -9.90 18.85
CA LYS A 322 35.97 -11.03 19.22
C LYS A 322 35.88 -12.13 18.17
N ASP A 323 36.86 -13.04 18.13
CA ASP A 323 36.85 -14.14 17.17
C ASP A 323 35.56 -14.99 17.22
N ALA A 324 35.01 -15.22 18.38
CA ALA A 324 33.74 -15.92 18.56
C ALA A 324 32.55 -15.17 17.93
N ASP A 325 32.56 -13.82 18.01
CA ASP A 325 31.47 -12.97 17.52
C ASP A 325 31.30 -13.08 15.99
N TYR A 326 32.41 -13.34 15.23
CA TYR A 326 32.32 -13.51 13.79
C TYR A 326 31.49 -14.72 13.37
N THR A 327 31.54 -15.81 14.15
CA THR A 327 30.71 -17.00 13.90
C THR A 327 29.22 -16.69 14.14
N ASP A 328 28.93 -15.99 15.25
CA ASP A 328 27.55 -15.62 15.58
C ASP A 328 26.98 -14.59 14.60
N LEU A 329 27.81 -13.64 14.14
CA LEU A 329 27.43 -12.71 13.07
C LEU A 329 27.14 -13.43 11.77
N GLY A 330 28.01 -14.36 11.34
CA GLY A 330 27.81 -15.16 10.13
C GLY A 330 26.52 -15.96 10.17
N ASN A 331 26.24 -16.61 11.30
CA ASN A 331 24.99 -17.32 11.52
C ASN A 331 23.77 -16.36 11.54
N GLY A 332 23.91 -15.19 12.16
CA GLY A 332 22.89 -14.15 12.18
C GLY A 332 22.57 -13.62 10.78
N MET A 333 23.59 -13.33 9.98
CA MET A 333 23.44 -12.91 8.58
C MET A 333 22.72 -13.97 7.74
N GLY A 334 23.12 -15.25 7.89
CA GLY A 334 22.48 -16.36 7.19
C GLY A 334 20.99 -16.44 7.50
N ARG A 335 20.60 -16.37 8.79
CA ARG A 335 19.18 -16.37 9.18
C ARG A 335 18.42 -15.16 8.65
N LEU A 336 19.01 -13.96 8.69
CA LEU A 336 18.37 -12.74 8.16
C LEU A 336 18.15 -12.80 6.65
N ALA A 337 19.11 -13.37 5.91
CA ALA A 337 19.02 -13.48 4.45
C ALA A 337 17.88 -14.39 3.97
N GLU A 338 17.44 -15.35 4.78
CA GLU A 338 16.33 -16.24 4.48
C GLU A 338 14.94 -15.63 4.77
N LEU A 339 14.89 -14.49 5.49
CA LEU A 339 13.63 -13.89 5.87
C LEU A 339 13.00 -13.08 4.74
N PRO A 340 11.67 -13.14 4.56
CA PRO A 340 10.94 -12.36 3.57
C PRO A 340 10.75 -10.91 4.05
N LEU A 341 11.85 -10.20 4.32
CA LEU A 341 11.88 -8.82 4.80
C LEU A 341 12.55 -7.91 3.78
N TYR A 342 11.81 -6.91 3.33
CA TYR A 342 12.22 -5.93 2.33
C TYR A 342 12.38 -4.56 2.99
N ILE A 343 13.45 -3.84 2.70
CA ILE A 343 13.72 -2.52 3.26
C ILE A 343 13.87 -1.51 2.11
N SER A 344 13.27 -0.35 2.28
CA SER A 344 13.43 0.81 1.39
C SER A 344 13.83 2.02 2.24
N ASP A 345 14.96 2.68 1.88
CA ASP A 345 15.50 3.85 2.56
C ASP A 345 15.42 5.14 1.71
N SER A 346 14.47 5.17 0.77
CA SER A 346 14.26 6.37 -0.05
C SER A 346 13.85 7.56 0.81
N SER A 347 14.70 8.60 0.86
CA SER A 347 14.53 9.77 1.71
C SER A 347 13.48 10.77 1.21
N SER A 348 12.99 10.62 -0.02
CA SER A 348 12.00 11.53 -0.64
C SER A 348 10.83 10.77 -1.24
N VAL A 349 10.13 9.99 -0.40
CA VAL A 349 8.98 9.20 -0.83
C VAL A 349 7.69 9.99 -0.64
N ASN A 350 6.85 10.00 -1.67
CA ASN A 350 5.48 10.49 -1.57
C ASN A 350 4.50 9.31 -1.38
N ILE A 351 3.27 9.63 -0.95
CA ILE A 351 2.26 8.61 -0.64
C ILE A 351 1.86 7.76 -1.87
N LEU A 352 1.98 8.31 -3.09
CA LEU A 352 1.64 7.61 -4.32
C LEU A 352 2.69 6.54 -4.64
N GLU A 353 3.98 6.82 -4.43
CA GLU A 353 5.07 5.86 -4.58
C GLU A 353 4.92 4.71 -3.59
N ILE A 354 4.64 5.01 -2.31
CA ILE A 354 4.36 3.97 -1.30
C ILE A 354 3.23 3.06 -1.78
N LYS A 355 2.14 3.66 -2.29
CA LYS A 355 0.98 2.94 -2.81
C LYS A 355 1.34 2.06 -4.01
N ALA A 356 2.12 2.58 -4.96
CA ALA A 356 2.53 1.86 -6.16
C ALA A 356 3.41 0.64 -5.83
N VAL A 357 4.43 0.83 -4.97
CA VAL A 357 5.32 -0.26 -4.54
C VAL A 357 4.55 -1.31 -3.73
N ALA A 358 3.68 -0.88 -2.80
CA ALA A 358 2.88 -1.79 -2.00
C ALA A 358 1.93 -2.65 -2.87
N ARG A 359 1.26 -2.04 -3.86
CA ARG A 359 0.41 -2.77 -4.82
C ARG A 359 1.21 -3.77 -5.65
N ARG A 360 2.37 -3.38 -6.16
CA ARG A 360 3.24 -4.28 -6.92
C ARG A 360 3.65 -5.50 -6.09
N LEU A 361 4.19 -5.29 -4.90
CA LEU A 361 4.58 -6.39 -4.01
C LEU A 361 3.39 -7.25 -3.60
N LYS A 362 2.21 -6.65 -3.38
CA LYS A 362 0.99 -7.41 -3.08
C LYS A 362 0.54 -8.28 -4.24
N ALA A 363 0.61 -7.77 -5.47
CA ALA A 363 0.29 -8.53 -6.69
C ALA A 363 1.27 -9.69 -6.93
N GLU A 364 2.54 -9.53 -6.53
CA GLU A 364 3.55 -10.59 -6.56
C GLU A 364 3.42 -11.60 -5.39
N GLY A 365 2.46 -11.42 -4.48
CA GLY A 365 2.32 -12.24 -3.27
C GLY A 365 3.40 -12.00 -2.22
N LYS A 366 4.12 -10.87 -2.30
CA LYS A 366 5.28 -10.52 -1.45
C LYS A 366 4.98 -9.38 -0.47
N LEU A 367 3.73 -9.25 0.00
CA LEU A 367 3.36 -8.23 0.99
C LEU A 367 2.21 -8.69 1.87
N ASP A 368 2.50 -8.92 3.15
CA ASP A 368 1.53 -9.26 4.19
C ASP A 368 1.49 -8.21 5.31
N PHE A 369 2.57 -7.45 5.49
CA PHE A 369 2.72 -6.46 6.57
C PHE A 369 3.58 -5.30 6.07
N MET A 370 3.21 -4.06 6.43
CA MET A 370 3.98 -2.87 6.06
C MET A 370 4.29 -2.02 7.28
N MET A 371 5.51 -1.49 7.33
CA MET A 371 5.99 -0.59 8.38
C MET A 371 6.59 0.66 7.76
N ILE A 372 6.35 1.83 8.39
CA ILE A 372 6.85 3.13 7.92
C ILE A 372 7.46 3.90 9.08
N ASP A 373 8.74 4.24 9.01
CA ASP A 373 9.48 5.04 10.01
C ASP A 373 9.97 6.35 9.35
N TYR A 374 9.33 7.48 9.60
CA TYR A 374 8.08 7.79 10.30
C TYR A 374 7.18 8.71 9.44
N LEU A 375 5.91 8.74 9.77
CA LEU A 375 4.84 9.38 8.98
C LEU A 375 5.12 10.82 8.60
N GLN A 376 5.68 11.61 9.52
CA GLN A 376 5.96 13.03 9.29
C GLN A 376 7.08 13.31 8.27
N LEU A 377 7.81 12.31 7.78
CA LEU A 377 8.81 12.48 6.72
C LEU A 377 8.25 12.19 5.32
N ILE A 378 7.04 11.67 5.21
CA ILE A 378 6.40 11.46 3.91
C ILE A 378 6.12 12.83 3.27
N ASN A 379 6.53 12.98 2.01
CA ASN A 379 6.32 14.20 1.26
C ASN A 379 4.85 14.33 0.81
N PRO A 380 4.25 15.53 0.91
CA PRO A 380 2.94 15.80 0.35
C PRO A 380 2.98 15.74 -1.18
N THR A 381 1.83 15.48 -1.80
CA THR A 381 1.70 15.52 -3.26
C THR A 381 1.97 16.96 -3.75
N ALA A 382 2.82 17.10 -4.77
CA ALA A 382 3.28 18.37 -5.28
C ALA A 382 2.13 19.35 -5.64
N GLY A 383 2.22 20.60 -5.22
CA GLY A 383 1.32 21.69 -5.61
C GLY A 383 0.30 22.14 -4.57
N SER A 384 0.28 21.59 -3.36
CA SER A 384 -0.68 22.01 -2.32
C SER A 384 -0.10 23.09 -1.39
N LYS A 385 -0.76 24.25 -1.30
CA LYS A 385 -0.52 25.27 -0.25
C LYS A 385 -1.29 24.90 1.03
N LYS A 386 -1.02 23.72 1.62
CA LYS A 386 -1.73 23.23 2.80
C LYS A 386 -0.90 23.44 4.07
N SER A 387 -1.56 23.52 5.21
CA SER A 387 -0.86 23.52 6.50
C SER A 387 -0.27 22.12 6.76
N ARG A 388 0.78 22.05 7.59
CA ARG A 388 1.41 20.77 7.95
C ARG A 388 0.43 19.77 8.56
N GLU A 389 -0.51 20.23 9.35
CA GLU A 389 -1.58 19.39 9.92
C GLU A 389 -2.48 18.78 8.84
N GLN A 390 -2.82 19.54 7.80
CA GLN A 390 -3.63 19.06 6.68
C GLN A 390 -2.87 18.03 5.84
N GLU A 391 -1.57 18.23 5.61
CA GLU A 391 -0.71 17.27 4.90
C GLU A 391 -0.65 15.94 5.65
N ILE A 392 -0.39 15.98 6.96
CA ILE A 392 -0.34 14.79 7.82
C ILE A 392 -1.69 14.07 7.83
N SER A 393 -2.79 14.81 7.86
CA SER A 393 -4.15 14.26 7.79
C SER A 393 -4.39 13.50 6.48
N GLU A 394 -3.98 14.06 5.34
CA GLU A 394 -4.10 13.40 4.03
C GLU A 394 -3.25 12.15 3.93
N ILE A 395 -2.02 12.19 4.46
CA ILE A 395 -1.12 11.04 4.49
C ILE A 395 -1.74 9.92 5.34
N SER A 396 -2.20 10.24 6.55
CA SER A 396 -2.84 9.28 7.45
C SER A 396 -4.04 8.59 6.79
N ARG A 397 -4.96 9.40 6.23
CA ARG A 397 -6.13 8.90 5.51
C ARG A 397 -5.74 8.03 4.32
N SER A 398 -4.71 8.42 3.57
CA SER A 398 -4.21 7.65 2.43
C SER A 398 -3.63 6.31 2.86
N LEU A 399 -2.87 6.26 3.96
CA LEU A 399 -2.35 5.01 4.53
C LEU A 399 -3.49 4.09 4.98
N LYS A 400 -4.56 4.63 5.59
CA LYS A 400 -5.74 3.84 5.94
C LYS A 400 -6.44 3.26 4.71
N ILE A 401 -6.53 4.03 3.63
CA ILE A 401 -7.08 3.55 2.35
C ILE A 401 -6.21 2.42 1.78
N ILE A 402 -4.88 2.55 1.80
CA ILE A 402 -3.94 1.52 1.33
C ILE A 402 -4.09 0.24 2.17
N ALA A 403 -4.14 0.36 3.50
CA ALA A 403 -4.34 -0.78 4.41
C ALA A 403 -5.62 -1.56 4.06
N LYS A 404 -6.74 -0.83 3.85
CA LYS A 404 -8.04 -1.42 3.50
C LYS A 404 -8.02 -2.04 2.10
N GLU A 405 -7.45 -1.36 1.11
CA GLU A 405 -7.39 -1.80 -0.28
C GLU A 405 -6.58 -3.09 -0.45
N LEU A 406 -5.41 -3.14 0.19
CA LEU A 406 -4.50 -4.28 0.09
C LEU A 406 -4.81 -5.38 1.12
N ASN A 407 -5.74 -5.11 2.04
CA ASN A 407 -6.07 -5.97 3.18
C ASN A 407 -4.83 -6.42 3.96
N ILE A 408 -3.97 -5.46 4.33
CA ILE A 408 -2.77 -5.67 5.14
C ILE A 408 -2.76 -4.74 6.34
N PRO A 409 -2.16 -5.13 7.48
CA PRO A 409 -1.87 -4.19 8.55
C PRO A 409 -0.72 -3.26 8.15
N ILE A 410 -0.87 -1.97 8.47
CA ILE A 410 0.16 -0.96 8.30
C ILE A 410 0.51 -0.39 9.68
N VAL A 411 1.76 -0.54 10.09
CA VAL A 411 2.30 0.11 11.29
C VAL A 411 3.09 1.33 10.86
N THR A 412 2.66 2.52 11.28
CA THR A 412 3.42 3.74 11.01
C THR A 412 3.87 4.39 12.31
N LEU A 413 5.11 4.82 12.32
CA LEU A 413 5.71 5.46 13.47
C LEU A 413 5.36 6.95 13.49
N SER A 414 5.17 7.50 14.68
CA SER A 414 4.89 8.92 14.88
C SER A 414 5.70 9.49 16.05
N GLN A 415 6.06 10.75 15.95
CA GLN A 415 6.71 11.45 17.06
C GLN A 415 5.67 12.19 17.89
N LEU A 416 5.82 12.11 19.21
CA LEU A 416 4.95 12.81 20.17
C LEU A 416 5.37 14.26 20.39
N SER A 417 4.39 15.11 20.74
CA SER A 417 4.60 16.49 21.17
C SER A 417 5.53 16.57 22.40
N ARG A 418 6.27 17.69 22.50
CA ARG A 418 7.11 17.95 23.68
C ARG A 418 6.32 18.22 24.96
N SER A 419 5.03 18.49 24.86
CA SER A 419 4.14 18.72 26.02
C SER A 419 4.09 17.54 27.00
N VAL A 420 4.35 16.31 26.55
CA VAL A 420 4.47 15.12 27.41
C VAL A 420 5.50 15.31 28.51
N GLU A 421 6.64 15.95 28.22
CA GLU A 421 7.77 16.14 29.15
C GLU A 421 7.46 17.16 30.25
N GLN A 422 6.46 18.01 30.05
CA GLN A 422 6.06 19.06 31.01
C GLN A 422 5.08 18.55 32.08
N ARG A 423 4.52 17.33 31.90
CA ARG A 423 3.60 16.73 32.87
C ARG A 423 4.34 16.01 33.98
N THR A 424 3.71 15.93 35.15
CA THR A 424 4.22 15.13 36.29
C THR A 424 4.25 13.64 35.93
N ASP A 425 3.16 13.13 35.36
CA ASP A 425 3.13 11.80 34.73
C ASP A 425 3.49 11.94 33.27
N LYS A 426 4.68 11.47 32.91
CA LYS A 426 5.21 11.53 31.53
C LYS A 426 4.75 10.35 30.66
N ARG A 427 3.77 9.55 31.11
CA ARG A 427 3.13 8.52 30.27
C ARG A 427 2.34 9.18 29.15
N PRO A 428 2.57 8.78 27.89
CA PRO A 428 1.87 9.36 26.75
C PRO A 428 0.37 9.05 26.78
N ILE A 429 -0.42 10.01 26.28
CA ILE A 429 -1.87 9.89 26.06
C ILE A 429 -2.23 10.34 24.65
N LEU A 430 -3.47 10.07 24.19
CA LEU A 430 -3.90 10.36 22.81
C LEU A 430 -3.74 11.85 22.43
N SER A 431 -3.97 12.77 23.38
CA SER A 431 -3.80 14.21 23.12
C SER A 431 -2.35 14.64 22.81
N ASP A 432 -1.36 13.77 23.07
CA ASP A 432 0.05 14.04 22.77
C ASP A 432 0.40 13.85 21.29
N LEU A 433 -0.53 13.27 20.52
CA LEU A 433 -0.52 13.26 19.04
C LEU A 433 -0.98 14.59 18.42
N ARG A 434 -0.91 15.70 19.14
CA ARG A 434 -1.61 16.97 19.01
C ARG A 434 -1.47 17.71 17.67
N GLU A 435 -0.40 17.52 16.91
CA GLU A 435 -0.27 18.06 15.55
C GLU A 435 -1.00 17.21 14.50
N SER A 436 -1.77 16.21 14.95
CA SER A 436 -2.29 15.14 14.12
C SER A 436 -3.59 14.55 14.68
N GLY A 437 -4.55 15.38 15.09
CA GLY A 437 -5.87 14.91 15.53
C GLY A 437 -6.54 13.97 14.51
N ALA A 438 -6.22 14.14 13.23
CA ALA A 438 -6.66 13.25 12.18
C ALA A 438 -6.01 11.86 12.25
N ILE A 439 -4.72 11.75 12.66
CA ILE A 439 -4.06 10.45 12.83
C ILE A 439 -4.81 9.63 13.88
N GLU A 440 -5.21 10.29 14.99
CA GLU A 440 -6.01 9.61 16.01
C GLU A 440 -7.33 9.12 15.43
N GLN A 441 -8.02 9.91 14.60
CA GLN A 441 -9.30 9.53 14.02
C GLN A 441 -9.19 8.38 13.03
N ASP A 442 -8.18 8.39 12.16
CA ASP A 442 -7.99 7.40 11.09
C ASP A 442 -7.46 6.07 11.64
N ALA A 443 -6.63 6.10 12.69
CA ALA A 443 -6.02 4.91 13.26
C ALA A 443 -7.05 3.96 13.89
N ASP A 444 -6.87 2.67 13.64
CA ASP A 444 -7.63 1.60 14.32
C ASP A 444 -7.01 1.28 15.68
N MET A 445 -5.69 1.40 15.78
CA MET A 445 -4.95 1.22 17.03
C MET A 445 -3.88 2.30 17.19
N VAL A 446 -3.71 2.77 18.43
CA VAL A 446 -2.62 3.68 18.80
C VAL A 446 -1.87 3.06 19.97
N MET A 447 -0.58 2.89 19.77
CA MET A 447 0.37 2.35 20.75
C MET A 447 1.38 3.44 21.13
N PHE A 448 1.68 3.53 22.43
CA PHE A 448 2.73 4.39 22.94
C PHE A 448 3.82 3.57 23.60
N LEU A 449 5.09 4.00 23.43
CA LEU A 449 6.22 3.45 24.17
C LEU A 449 6.60 4.42 25.29
N TYR A 450 6.77 3.86 26.49
CA TYR A 450 7.22 4.60 27.65
C TYR A 450 8.31 3.84 28.40
N ARG A 451 9.42 4.53 28.74
CA ARG A 451 10.55 4.02 29.51
C ARG A 451 10.79 4.93 30.70
N GLU A 452 10.45 4.46 31.90
CA GLU A 452 10.59 5.24 33.14
C GLU A 452 12.07 5.53 33.47
N LYS A 453 12.95 4.55 33.27
CA LYS A 453 14.40 4.68 33.55
C LYS A 453 15.05 5.81 32.75
N TYR A 454 14.56 6.09 31.54
CA TYR A 454 15.05 7.18 30.71
C TYR A 454 14.86 8.55 31.37
N TYR A 455 13.69 8.81 31.94
CA TYR A 455 13.39 10.08 32.59
C TYR A 455 14.06 10.23 33.95
N ASN A 456 14.33 9.12 34.65
CA ASN A 456 15.00 9.14 35.96
C ASN A 456 16.50 9.42 35.82
N LYS A 457 17.16 9.03 34.71
CA LYS A 457 18.57 9.37 34.44
C LYS A 457 18.76 10.88 34.28
N ASP A 458 17.86 11.58 33.59
CA ASP A 458 17.93 13.03 33.38
C ASP A 458 17.73 13.82 34.68
N ASN A 459 16.88 13.35 35.61
CA ASN A 459 16.65 13.97 36.90
C ASN A 459 17.85 13.88 37.82
N ASN A 460 18.64 12.79 37.76
CA ASN A 460 19.85 12.64 38.57
C ASN A 460 21.03 13.49 38.06
N MET A 461 21.02 13.93 36.81
CA MET A 461 22.03 14.85 36.28
C MET A 461 21.74 16.35 36.58
N GLN A 462 20.52 16.67 37.04
CA GLN A 462 20.10 18.06 37.32
C GLN A 462 20.11 18.45 38.80
N GLN A 463 20.49 17.59 39.74
CA GLN A 463 20.72 18.02 41.10
C GLN A 463 22.16 18.54 41.24
N PRO A 464 22.40 19.82 41.47
CA PRO A 464 23.70 20.33 41.89
C PRO A 464 23.92 19.84 43.31
N GLY A 465 24.59 18.72 43.43
CA GLY A 465 25.06 18.24 44.73
C GLY A 465 26.11 19.20 45.27
N ASP A 466 25.73 19.92 46.30
CA ASP A 466 26.63 20.55 47.23
C ASP A 466 27.53 19.47 47.83
N ASN A 467 28.75 19.34 47.34
CA ASN A 467 29.84 18.80 48.10
C ASN A 467 31.19 19.06 47.42
N SER A 468 31.87 20.03 47.98
CA SER A 468 33.30 20.25 47.91
C SER A 468 34.07 18.95 48.17
N ASN A 469 34.54 18.27 47.14
CA ASN A 469 35.81 17.55 47.24
C ASN A 469 36.42 17.39 45.83
N SER A 470 37.58 17.95 45.69
CA SER A 470 38.44 17.98 44.51
C SER A 470 38.90 16.57 44.11
N GLY A 471 38.22 15.97 43.14
CA GLY A 471 38.68 14.76 42.49
C GLY A 471 38.36 14.83 41.00
N ILE A 472 39.37 14.85 40.16
CA ILE A 472 39.28 14.78 38.70
C ILE A 472 38.46 13.57 38.32
N PRO A 473 37.36 13.70 37.53
CA PRO A 473 36.56 12.55 37.14
C PRO A 473 37.42 11.61 36.31
N ASN A 474 37.64 10.42 36.80
CA ASN A 474 38.43 9.40 36.13
C ASN A 474 37.63 8.88 34.94
N LYS A 475 38.08 9.12 33.71
CA LYS A 475 37.48 8.68 32.43
C LYS A 475 37.18 7.18 32.41
N TYR A 476 37.88 6.40 33.22
CA TYR A 476 37.70 4.94 33.36
C TYR A 476 36.46 4.54 34.16
N THR A 477 35.95 5.39 35.07
CA THR A 477 34.75 5.07 35.86
C THR A 477 33.46 5.28 35.06
N GLN A 478 33.45 6.26 34.15
CA GLN A 478 32.33 6.46 33.24
C GLN A 478 32.17 5.35 32.21
N SER A 479 33.28 4.78 31.70
CA SER A 479 33.25 3.67 30.76
C SER A 479 32.83 2.33 31.38
N GLN A 480 33.04 2.13 32.66
CA GLN A 480 32.58 0.93 33.38
C GLN A 480 31.09 0.99 33.77
N GLN A 481 30.59 2.16 34.14
CA GLN A 481 29.15 2.35 34.38
C GLN A 481 28.32 2.23 33.12
N GLN A 482 28.79 2.75 31.98
CA GLN A 482 28.12 2.55 30.68
C GLN A 482 28.10 1.07 30.24
N LYS A 483 29.19 0.31 30.52
CA LYS A 483 29.25 -1.12 30.18
C LYS A 483 28.31 -2.00 31.02
N SER A 484 27.99 -1.62 32.24
CA SER A 484 27.03 -2.35 33.10
C SER A 484 25.58 -2.04 32.74
N ASP A 485 25.31 -0.81 32.30
CA ASP A 485 23.96 -0.33 31.94
C ASP A 485 23.43 -0.93 30.59
N ASP A 486 24.31 -1.22 29.62
CA ASP A 486 23.95 -1.77 28.31
C ASP A 486 23.46 -3.22 28.35
N ASP A 487 23.85 -4.00 29.38
CA ASP A 487 23.45 -5.40 29.52
C ASP A 487 22.20 -5.56 30.43
N GLU A 488 21.78 -4.48 31.13
CA GLU A 488 20.64 -4.53 32.01
C GLU A 488 19.31 -4.55 31.24
N LEU A 489 18.44 -5.47 31.64
CA LEU A 489 17.09 -5.54 31.09
C LEU A 489 16.25 -4.37 31.65
N GLU A 490 15.86 -3.45 30.76
CA GLU A 490 15.02 -2.32 31.12
C GLU A 490 13.55 -2.64 30.90
N LYS A 491 12.70 -2.23 31.83
CA LYS A 491 11.25 -2.32 31.71
C LYS A 491 10.73 -1.26 30.76
N VAL A 492 9.92 -1.67 29.78
CA VAL A 492 9.24 -0.80 28.81
C VAL A 492 7.76 -1.06 28.85
N GLU A 493 6.99 0.01 28.93
CA GLU A 493 5.54 -0.04 28.84
C GLU A 493 5.13 0.21 27.39
N VAL A 494 4.35 -0.72 26.81
CA VAL A 494 3.63 -0.54 25.55
C VAL A 494 2.17 -0.26 25.90
N ILE A 495 1.77 1.00 25.78
CA ILE A 495 0.45 1.48 26.18
C ILE A 495 -0.44 1.50 24.95
N ILE A 496 -1.48 0.66 24.91
CA ILE A 496 -2.50 0.69 23.86
C ILE A 496 -3.55 1.71 24.28
N GLY A 497 -3.41 2.94 23.76
CA GLY A 497 -4.29 4.05 24.13
C GLY A 497 -5.60 4.08 23.34
N LYS A 498 -5.62 3.46 22.14
CA LYS A 498 -6.81 3.29 21.30
C LYS A 498 -6.80 1.93 20.64
N HIS A 499 -7.95 1.26 20.62
CA HIS A 499 -8.15 0.01 19.90
C HIS A 499 -9.62 -0.10 19.46
N ARG A 500 -9.90 0.02 18.15
CA ARG A 500 -11.29 -0.01 17.64
C ARG A 500 -11.94 -1.38 17.78
N SER A 501 -11.14 -2.44 17.65
CA SER A 501 -11.62 -3.82 17.56
C SER A 501 -11.40 -4.64 18.83
N GLY A 502 -10.88 -4.01 19.91
CA GLY A 502 -10.55 -4.72 21.14
C GLY A 502 -10.31 -3.80 22.34
N PRO A 503 -9.84 -4.36 23.45
CA PRO A 503 -9.57 -3.60 24.68
C PRO A 503 -8.32 -2.73 24.54
N THR A 504 -8.26 -1.68 25.34
CA THR A 504 -7.04 -0.89 25.62
C THR A 504 -6.35 -1.46 26.86
N GLY A 505 -5.05 -1.16 27.02
CA GLY A 505 -4.31 -1.64 28.19
C GLY A 505 -2.82 -1.35 28.08
N THR A 506 -2.08 -1.74 29.09
CA THR A 506 -0.62 -1.58 29.15
C THR A 506 0.05 -2.94 29.21
N ILE A 507 1.02 -3.17 28.35
CA ILE A 507 1.81 -4.38 28.24
C ILE A 507 3.24 -4.05 28.68
N ILE A 508 3.83 -4.91 29.49
CA ILE A 508 5.20 -4.75 29.94
C ILE A 508 6.10 -5.68 29.15
N LEU A 509 7.13 -5.10 28.55
CA LEU A 509 8.19 -5.82 27.85
C LEU A 509 9.55 -5.49 28.46
N GLY A 510 10.51 -6.37 28.26
CA GLY A 510 11.91 -6.12 28.55
C GLY A 510 12.63 -5.53 27.34
N PHE A 511 13.51 -4.58 27.55
CA PHE A 511 14.37 -4.03 26.51
C PHE A 511 15.85 -4.16 26.91
N ARG A 512 16.66 -4.64 26.00
CA ARG A 512 18.12 -4.71 26.13
C ARG A 512 18.74 -3.66 25.19
N PRO A 513 19.13 -2.49 25.73
CA PRO A 513 19.58 -1.38 24.89
C PRO A 513 20.80 -1.71 24.03
N GLY A 514 21.79 -2.41 24.59
CA GLY A 514 23.02 -2.79 23.88
C GLY A 514 22.76 -3.65 22.63
N TYR A 515 21.72 -4.46 22.65
CA TYR A 515 21.35 -5.38 21.57
C TYR A 515 20.14 -4.89 20.75
N GLN A 516 19.57 -3.75 21.10
CA GLN A 516 18.34 -3.21 20.49
C GLN A 516 17.15 -4.20 20.51
N GLN A 517 17.16 -5.14 21.47
CA GLN A 517 16.24 -6.27 21.52
C GLN A 517 15.12 -6.06 22.53
N PHE A 518 13.88 -6.26 22.09
CA PHE A 518 12.71 -6.40 22.97
C PHE A 518 12.40 -7.87 23.23
N VAL A 519 12.05 -8.20 24.47
CA VAL A 519 11.77 -9.56 24.92
C VAL A 519 10.49 -9.62 25.75
N ASN A 520 9.82 -10.77 25.72
CA ASN A 520 8.72 -11.06 26.63
C ASN A 520 9.26 -11.13 28.06
N VAL A 521 8.57 -10.51 29.02
CA VAL A 521 8.87 -10.61 30.45
C VAL A 521 7.84 -11.58 31.05
N ILE A 522 8.33 -12.61 31.69
CA ILE A 522 7.53 -13.52 32.50
C ILE A 522 7.23 -12.78 33.80
N ASP A 523 5.96 -12.67 34.17
CA ASP A 523 5.60 -12.08 35.48
C ASP A 523 6.09 -12.98 36.61
N ASP A 524 6.55 -12.35 37.72
CA ASP A 524 6.98 -13.09 38.91
C ASP A 524 5.89 -14.04 39.42
N ASP A 525 4.61 -13.73 39.20
CA ASP A 525 3.47 -14.59 39.52
C ASP A 525 3.36 -15.86 38.63
N GLU A 526 3.86 -15.85 37.40
CA GLU A 526 3.91 -17.06 36.54
C GLU A 526 5.09 -17.96 36.94
N LEU A 527 6.22 -17.38 37.32
CA LEU A 527 7.35 -18.14 37.88
C LEU A 527 6.97 -18.87 39.17
N ALA A 528 6.17 -18.22 40.03
CA ALA A 528 5.68 -18.85 41.28
C ALA A 528 4.70 -20.01 41.03
N ARG A 529 3.94 -20.00 39.92
CA ARG A 529 3.01 -21.11 39.55
C ARG A 529 3.70 -22.31 38.87
N HIS A 530 4.86 -22.11 38.27
CA HIS A 530 5.63 -23.19 37.63
C HIS A 530 6.69 -23.81 38.57
N SER A 531 6.86 -23.25 39.75
CA SER A 531 7.76 -23.77 40.80
C SER A 531 7.02 -24.54 41.90
N GLN A 532 5.72 -24.75 41.79
CA GLN A 532 4.91 -25.70 42.56
C GLN A 532 4.52 -26.91 41.70
#